data_725871653446f09d3cca2b3d29c00f39
#
_entry.id   725871653446f09d3cca2b3d29c00f39
#
_cell.length_a   1.000
_cell.length_b   1.000
_cell.length_c   1.000
_cell.angle_alpha   90.00
_cell.angle_beta   90.00
_cell.angle_gamma   90.00
#
_symmetry.space_group_name_H-M   'P 1'
#
loop_
_entity.id
_entity.type
_entity.pdbx_description
1 polymer ?
#
loop_
_entity_poly.entity_id
_entity_poly.type
_entity_poly.pdbx_seq_one_letter_code
_entity_poly.pdbx_strand_id
1 'polypeptide(L)'
;MATINVEVQATIRRPLAVVSRQFGDMRHHERHRVHPDISLTVLSEDGDDCRFRQEVRLLGMLQSDELVQHRNADGSLSSEVVAGVNKGLRFYQEFAPVGADSTLVTFRAEAPAIGIKRLLKPLFEMAIRKAVKKGLEEDRIDLEERGYGAATA
;
A
#
# COMPACT_ATOMS: atom_id res chain seq x y z
N MET A 1 -16.12 14.50 -13.03
CA MET A 1 -15.21 13.52 -13.63
C MET A 1 -15.33 12.19 -12.87
N ALA A 2 -15.53 11.09 -13.58
CA ALA A 2 -15.68 9.80 -12.92
C ALA A 2 -14.31 9.34 -12.36
N THR A 3 -14.33 8.87 -11.12
CA THR A 3 -13.16 8.32 -10.44
C THR A 3 -13.45 6.92 -9.95
N ILE A 4 -12.43 6.09 -9.95
CA ILE A 4 -12.44 4.80 -9.27
C ILE A 4 -12.03 5.05 -7.83
N ASN A 5 -12.87 4.63 -6.89
CA ASN A 5 -12.60 4.78 -5.46
C ASN A 5 -12.81 3.45 -4.76
N VAL A 6 -11.83 3.07 -3.96
CA VAL A 6 -11.91 1.85 -3.14
C VAL A 6 -11.43 2.20 -1.74
N GLU A 7 -12.17 1.76 -0.74
CA GLU A 7 -11.76 1.88 0.67
C GLU A 7 -11.87 0.51 1.34
N VAL A 8 -10.80 0.13 2.04
CA VAL A 8 -10.73 -1.13 2.79
C VAL A 8 -10.16 -0.82 4.17
N GLN A 9 -10.72 -1.42 5.20
CA GLN A 9 -10.22 -1.30 6.57
C GLN A 9 -9.81 -2.66 7.11
N ALA A 10 -8.77 -2.66 7.94
CA ALA A 10 -8.31 -3.84 8.65
C ALA A 10 -7.79 -3.43 10.02
N THR A 11 -8.02 -4.29 11.02
CA THR A 11 -7.45 -4.12 12.35
C THR A 11 -6.23 -5.02 12.48
N ILE A 12 -5.11 -4.43 12.91
CA ILE A 12 -3.85 -5.14 13.14
C ILE A 12 -3.54 -5.06 14.63
N ARG A 13 -3.26 -6.19 15.24
CA ARG A 13 -2.98 -6.31 16.68
C ARG A 13 -1.53 -5.98 16.98
N ARG A 14 -1.14 -4.74 16.67
CA ARG A 14 0.14 -4.16 16.98
C ARG A 14 -0.04 -2.67 17.28
N PRO A 15 0.84 -2.05 18.08
CA PRO A 15 0.74 -0.63 18.41
C PRO A 15 0.84 0.27 17.16
N LEU A 16 0.17 1.42 17.22
CA LEU A 16 0.10 2.40 16.13
C LEU A 16 1.48 2.75 15.56
N ALA A 17 2.45 3.05 16.41
CA ALA A 17 3.78 3.47 15.95
C ALA A 17 4.48 2.38 15.16
N VAL A 18 4.29 1.12 15.54
CA VAL A 18 4.88 -0.03 14.84
C VAL A 18 4.21 -0.25 13.48
N VAL A 19 2.88 -0.19 13.45
CA VAL A 19 2.11 -0.38 12.22
C VAL A 19 2.40 0.72 11.21
N SER A 20 2.34 1.97 11.63
CA SER A 20 2.64 3.11 10.77
C SER A 20 4.06 3.03 10.19
N ARG A 21 5.03 2.64 11.00
CA ARG A 21 6.41 2.48 10.55
C ARG A 21 6.53 1.37 9.50
N GLN A 22 5.91 0.22 9.74
CA GLN A 22 5.98 -0.93 8.82
C GLN A 22 5.40 -0.58 7.44
N PHE A 23 4.24 0.05 7.39
CA PHE A 23 3.61 0.43 6.14
C PHE A 23 4.45 1.40 5.31
N GLY A 24 5.27 2.23 5.95
CA GLY A 24 6.17 3.15 5.27
C GLY A 24 7.59 2.62 5.04
N ASP A 25 7.90 1.43 5.55
CA ASP A 25 9.24 0.86 5.47
C ASP A 25 9.41 0.04 4.17
N MET A 26 9.59 0.74 3.07
CA MET A 26 9.70 0.10 1.75
C MET A 26 10.96 -0.76 1.62
N ARG A 27 12.03 -0.44 2.32
CA ARG A 27 13.24 -1.29 2.34
C ARG A 27 12.98 -2.63 3.01
N HIS A 28 12.18 -2.63 4.07
CA HIS A 28 11.74 -3.86 4.71
C HIS A 28 10.87 -4.69 3.75
N HIS A 29 9.91 -4.04 3.08
CA HIS A 29 9.05 -4.70 2.10
C HIS A 29 9.86 -5.33 0.95
N GLU A 30 10.87 -4.62 0.46
CA GLU A 30 11.77 -5.13 -0.57
C GLU A 30 12.56 -6.34 -0.07
N ARG A 31 13.22 -6.19 1.07
CA ARG A 31 14.16 -7.19 1.62
C ARG A 31 13.46 -8.48 2.03
N HIS A 32 12.32 -8.36 2.68
CA HIS A 32 11.60 -9.49 3.27
C HIS A 32 10.44 -9.99 2.40
N ARG A 33 10.24 -9.39 1.24
CA ARG A 33 9.19 -9.79 0.30
C ARG A 33 7.83 -9.93 1.00
N VAL A 34 7.44 -8.88 1.70
CA VAL A 34 6.17 -8.84 2.46
C VAL A 34 4.99 -9.17 1.55
N HIS A 35 5.06 -8.71 0.30
CA HIS A 35 4.08 -9.03 -0.74
C HIS A 35 4.71 -9.97 -1.77
N PRO A 36 4.53 -11.30 -1.64
CA PRO A 36 5.24 -12.27 -2.49
C PRO A 36 4.99 -12.13 -3.99
N ASP A 37 3.82 -11.64 -4.36
CA ASP A 37 3.45 -11.48 -5.77
C ASP A 37 3.89 -10.15 -6.37
N ILE A 38 4.49 -9.29 -5.55
CA ILE A 38 4.95 -7.96 -5.95
C ILE A 38 6.46 -7.88 -5.76
N SER A 39 7.17 -7.47 -6.81
CA SER A 39 8.59 -7.16 -6.71
C SER A 39 8.74 -5.67 -6.46
N LEU A 40 9.27 -5.31 -5.30
CA LEU A 40 9.54 -3.92 -4.91
C LEU A 40 11.03 -3.64 -5.00
N THR A 41 11.37 -2.46 -5.52
CA THR A 41 12.74 -1.97 -5.59
C THR A 41 12.76 -0.51 -5.13
N VAL A 42 13.41 -0.23 -4.01
CA VAL A 42 13.57 1.16 -3.54
C VAL A 42 14.57 1.86 -4.43
N LEU A 43 14.16 2.98 -5.03
CA LEU A 43 15.00 3.77 -5.94
C LEU A 43 15.71 4.90 -5.21
N SER A 44 15.02 5.57 -4.28
CA SER A 44 15.61 6.64 -3.46
C SER A 44 14.77 6.91 -2.23
N GLU A 45 15.42 7.43 -1.20
CA GLU A 45 14.76 7.90 0.02
C GLU A 45 15.31 9.29 0.32
N ASP A 46 14.42 10.23 0.64
CA ASP A 46 14.75 11.62 0.97
C ASP A 46 13.78 12.13 2.04
N GLY A 47 14.21 12.10 3.30
CA GLY A 47 13.39 12.51 4.42
C GLY A 47 12.13 11.66 4.53
N ASP A 48 10.97 12.31 4.40
CA ASP A 48 9.67 11.65 4.47
C ASP A 48 9.22 11.04 3.15
N ASP A 49 10.02 11.15 2.09
CA ASP A 49 9.70 10.66 0.77
C ASP A 49 10.48 9.40 0.42
N CYS A 50 9.79 8.45 -0.20
CA CYS A 50 10.40 7.25 -0.74
C CYS A 50 9.91 7.03 -2.16
N ARG A 51 10.85 6.86 -3.08
CA ARG A 51 10.54 6.51 -4.47
C ARG A 51 10.90 5.05 -4.69
N PHE A 52 9.96 4.28 -5.23
CA PHE A 52 10.17 2.86 -5.46
C PHE A 52 9.47 2.39 -6.73
N ARG A 53 9.96 1.28 -7.26
CA ARG A 53 9.35 0.57 -8.39
C ARG A 53 8.60 -0.63 -7.87
N GLN A 54 7.41 -0.83 -8.40
CA GLN A 54 6.58 -1.99 -8.11
C GLN A 54 6.32 -2.75 -9.41
N GLU A 55 6.63 -4.03 -9.42
CA GLU A 55 6.39 -4.90 -10.55
C GLU A 55 5.45 -6.03 -10.13
N VAL A 56 4.39 -6.21 -10.89
CA VAL A 56 3.35 -7.20 -10.63
C VAL A 56 3.04 -7.92 -11.94
N ARG A 57 2.90 -9.23 -11.86
CA ARG A 57 2.47 -10.02 -13.01
C ARG A 57 0.96 -10.21 -12.93
N LEU A 58 0.24 -9.66 -13.91
CA LEU A 58 -1.20 -9.74 -14.00
C LEU A 58 -1.60 -10.33 -15.36
N LEU A 59 -2.40 -11.40 -15.37
CA LEU A 59 -2.84 -12.08 -16.58
C LEU A 59 -1.66 -12.42 -17.51
N GLY A 60 -0.55 -12.87 -16.93
CA GLY A 60 0.67 -13.22 -17.67
C GLY A 60 1.49 -12.02 -18.16
N MET A 61 1.04 -10.79 -17.91
CA MET A 61 1.74 -9.57 -18.31
C MET A 61 2.43 -8.93 -17.12
N LEU A 62 3.68 -8.51 -17.31
CA LEU A 62 4.41 -7.75 -16.30
C LEU A 62 3.95 -6.30 -16.33
N GLN A 63 3.42 -5.83 -15.20
CA GLN A 63 3.09 -4.42 -15.01
C GLN A 63 4.13 -3.78 -14.10
N SER A 64 4.74 -2.70 -14.56
CA SER A 64 5.76 -1.97 -13.83
C SER A 64 5.31 -0.52 -13.61
N ASP A 65 5.34 -0.10 -12.36
CA ASP A 65 4.96 1.25 -11.94
C ASP A 65 6.04 1.84 -11.05
N GLU A 66 6.26 3.14 -11.16
CA GLU A 66 7.05 3.90 -10.18
C GLU A 66 6.10 4.70 -9.30
N LEU A 67 6.33 4.63 -8.01
CA LEU A 67 5.54 5.32 -6.99
C LEU A 67 6.42 6.24 -6.16
N VAL A 68 5.82 7.34 -5.72
CA VAL A 68 6.38 8.19 -4.67
C VAL A 68 5.47 8.10 -3.47
N GLN A 69 6.02 7.71 -2.33
CA GLN A 69 5.31 7.66 -1.06
C GLN A 69 5.81 8.79 -0.17
N HIS A 70 4.88 9.52 0.42
CA HIS A 70 5.16 10.60 1.36
C HIS A 70 4.55 10.30 2.72
N ARG A 71 5.33 10.47 3.79
CA ARG A 71 4.82 10.41 5.16
C ARG A 71 4.35 11.80 5.57
N ASN A 72 3.07 11.91 5.87
CA ASN A 72 2.44 13.15 6.30
C ASN A 72 2.75 13.43 7.78
N ALA A 73 2.56 14.68 8.20
CA ALA A 73 2.83 15.11 9.57
C ALA A 73 2.03 14.35 10.63
N ASP A 74 0.83 13.87 10.29
CA ASP A 74 -0.02 13.07 11.17
C ASP A 74 0.33 11.57 11.19
N GLY A 75 1.39 11.16 10.48
CA GLY A 75 1.82 9.76 10.38
C GLY A 75 1.14 8.96 9.28
N SER A 76 0.13 9.52 8.61
CA SER A 76 -0.48 8.87 7.46
C SER A 76 0.48 8.84 6.26
N LEU A 77 0.19 7.99 5.29
CA LEU A 77 1.00 7.84 4.09
C LEU A 77 0.16 8.18 2.85
N SER A 78 0.75 8.94 1.94
CA SER A 78 0.18 9.22 0.64
C SER A 78 1.13 8.69 -0.42
N SER A 79 0.62 7.99 -1.41
CA SER A 79 1.43 7.47 -2.52
C SER A 79 0.76 7.79 -3.84
N GLU A 80 1.57 8.03 -4.86
CA GLU A 80 1.10 8.27 -6.22
C GLU A 80 1.95 7.49 -7.21
N VAL A 81 1.29 6.86 -8.16
CA VAL A 81 1.97 6.25 -9.31
C VAL A 81 2.32 7.38 -10.28
N VAL A 82 3.60 7.70 -10.37
CA VAL A 82 4.11 8.82 -11.17
C VAL A 82 4.54 8.40 -12.57
N ALA A 83 4.80 7.12 -12.79
CA ALA A 83 5.14 6.57 -14.10
C ALA A 83 4.72 5.10 -14.16
N GLY A 84 4.39 4.63 -15.35
CA GLY A 84 4.04 3.24 -15.59
C GLY A 84 2.59 3.04 -16.02
N VAL A 85 2.15 1.79 -15.99
CA VAL A 85 0.85 1.35 -16.51
C VAL A 85 -0.30 2.02 -15.76
N ASN A 86 -0.15 2.20 -14.45
CA ASN A 86 -1.20 2.74 -13.59
C ASN A 86 -0.96 4.19 -13.18
N LYS A 87 -0.26 4.96 -14.02
CA LYS A 87 0.02 6.38 -13.75
C LYS A 87 -1.26 7.13 -13.36
N GLY A 88 -1.18 7.89 -12.28
CA GLY A 88 -2.31 8.65 -11.73
C GLY A 88 -3.07 7.93 -10.61
N LEU A 89 -2.82 6.65 -10.40
CA LEU A 89 -3.38 5.94 -9.25
C LEU A 89 -2.76 6.49 -7.96
N ARG A 90 -3.60 6.74 -6.96
CA ARG A 90 -3.20 7.26 -5.66
C ARG A 90 -3.66 6.35 -4.56
N PHE A 91 -2.83 6.23 -3.53
CA PHE A 91 -3.12 5.47 -2.32
C PHE A 91 -2.99 6.35 -1.10
N TYR A 92 -3.89 6.15 -0.14
CA TYR A 92 -3.85 6.81 1.17
C TYR A 92 -3.98 5.76 2.25
N GLN A 93 -3.09 5.80 3.22
CA GLN A 93 -3.09 4.88 4.35
C GLN A 93 -3.15 5.68 5.63
N GLU A 94 -4.23 5.52 6.37
CA GLU A 94 -4.45 6.18 7.65
C GLU A 94 -4.43 5.16 8.77
N PHE A 95 -3.91 5.56 9.92
CA PHE A 95 -3.71 4.70 11.07
C PHE A 95 -4.37 5.33 12.28
N ALA A 96 -5.23 4.59 12.97
CA ALA A 96 -5.90 5.04 14.18
C ALA A 96 -5.74 4.01 15.28
N PRO A 97 -5.43 4.42 16.54
CA PRO A 97 -5.31 3.46 17.62
C PRO A 97 -6.67 2.88 17.99
N VAL A 98 -6.68 1.55 18.26
CA VAL A 98 -7.81 0.83 18.84
C VAL A 98 -7.30 0.23 20.14
N GLY A 99 -7.21 1.05 21.18
CA GLY A 99 -6.52 0.68 22.40
C GLY A 99 -4.99 0.78 22.25
N ALA A 100 -4.25 0.27 23.23
CA ALA A 100 -2.79 0.40 23.29
C ALA A 100 -2.05 -0.50 22.28
N ASP A 101 -2.62 -1.64 21.93
CA ASP A 101 -1.92 -2.70 21.20
C ASP A 101 -2.53 -3.06 19.86
N SER A 102 -3.51 -2.29 19.40
CA SER A 102 -4.16 -2.52 18.11
C SER A 102 -4.32 -1.23 17.31
N THR A 103 -4.34 -1.37 16.01
CA THR A 103 -4.43 -0.25 15.07
C THR A 103 -5.45 -0.55 13.99
N LEU A 104 -6.34 0.40 13.73
CA LEU A 104 -7.21 0.39 12.57
C LEU A 104 -6.47 1.01 11.41
N VAL A 105 -6.30 0.26 10.34
CA VAL A 105 -5.72 0.75 9.08
C VAL A 105 -6.85 0.99 8.10
N THR A 106 -6.90 2.21 7.57
CA THR A 106 -7.82 2.56 6.48
C THR A 106 -6.99 2.79 5.23
N PHE A 107 -7.25 2.00 4.21
CA PHE A 107 -6.56 2.07 2.93
C PHE A 107 -7.55 2.56 1.88
N ARG A 108 -7.23 3.68 1.22
CA ARG A 108 -8.02 4.21 0.11
C ARG A 108 -7.20 4.23 -1.16
N ALA A 109 -7.83 3.85 -2.27
CA ALA A 109 -7.25 3.93 -3.60
C ALA A 109 -8.16 4.77 -4.49
N GLU A 110 -7.57 5.70 -5.23
CA GLU A 110 -8.26 6.57 -6.17
C GLU A 110 -7.56 6.55 -7.51
N ALA A 111 -8.34 6.43 -8.59
CA ALA A 111 -7.80 6.50 -9.94
C ALA A 111 -8.77 7.21 -10.87
N PRO A 112 -8.26 7.97 -11.87
CA PRO A 112 -9.12 8.51 -12.92
C PRO A 112 -9.79 7.38 -13.70
N ALA A 113 -11.10 7.44 -13.91
CA ALA A 113 -11.81 6.49 -14.75
C ALA A 113 -11.94 7.09 -16.15
N ILE A 114 -11.02 6.74 -17.03
CA ILE A 114 -10.94 7.25 -18.40
C ILE A 114 -11.03 6.07 -19.38
N GLY A 115 -11.73 6.27 -20.51
CA GLY A 115 -11.84 5.26 -21.55
C GLY A 115 -12.56 4.00 -21.07
N ILE A 116 -11.93 2.85 -21.29
CA ILE A 116 -12.50 1.54 -20.91
C ILE A 116 -12.68 1.40 -19.40
N LYS A 117 -11.84 2.05 -18.60
CA LYS A 117 -11.98 2.03 -17.14
C LYS A 117 -13.27 2.70 -16.67
N ARG A 118 -13.74 3.70 -17.40
CA ARG A 118 -15.03 4.33 -17.10
C ARG A 118 -16.19 3.38 -17.36
N LEU A 119 -16.11 2.62 -18.43
CA LEU A 119 -17.14 1.67 -18.82
C LEU A 119 -17.17 0.45 -17.88
N LEU A 120 -15.99 -0.02 -17.48
CA LEU A 120 -15.82 -1.20 -16.63
C LEU A 120 -15.47 -0.85 -15.18
N LYS A 121 -15.90 0.33 -14.72
CA LYS A 121 -15.59 0.83 -13.39
C LYS A 121 -15.84 -0.18 -12.25
N PRO A 122 -17.00 -0.85 -12.17
CA PRO A 122 -17.24 -1.83 -11.10
C PRO A 122 -16.25 -2.98 -11.10
N LEU A 123 -15.81 -3.41 -12.28
CA LEU A 123 -14.85 -4.49 -12.43
C LEU A 123 -13.47 -4.07 -11.94
N PHE A 124 -13.02 -2.85 -12.28
CA PHE A 124 -11.75 -2.31 -11.81
C PHE A 124 -11.77 -2.07 -10.30
N GLU A 125 -12.85 -1.55 -9.75
CA GLU A 125 -13.00 -1.37 -8.31
C GLU A 125 -12.92 -2.70 -7.56
N MET A 126 -13.56 -3.75 -8.08
CA MET A 126 -13.51 -5.09 -7.50
C MET A 126 -12.08 -5.64 -7.51
N ALA A 127 -11.36 -5.49 -8.62
CA ALA A 127 -9.99 -5.97 -8.74
C ALA A 127 -9.04 -5.24 -7.78
N ILE A 128 -9.18 -3.92 -7.67
CA ILE A 128 -8.38 -3.11 -6.74
C ILE A 128 -8.70 -3.50 -5.30
N ARG A 129 -9.97 -3.63 -4.95
CA ARG A 129 -10.39 -4.05 -3.60
C ARG A 129 -9.79 -5.39 -3.21
N LYS A 130 -9.82 -6.34 -4.11
CA LYS A 130 -9.24 -7.67 -3.88
C LYS A 130 -7.72 -7.58 -3.65
N ALA A 131 -7.03 -6.79 -4.47
CA ALA A 131 -5.58 -6.60 -4.33
C ALA A 131 -5.22 -5.89 -3.02
N VAL A 132 -5.98 -4.87 -2.64
CA VAL A 132 -5.76 -4.13 -1.38
C VAL A 132 -6.01 -5.03 -0.17
N LYS A 133 -7.09 -5.81 -0.18
CA LYS A 133 -7.38 -6.77 0.91
C LYS A 133 -6.25 -7.78 1.09
N LYS A 134 -5.73 -8.30 -0.02
CA LYS A 134 -4.61 -9.24 0.00
C LYS A 134 -3.36 -8.58 0.57
N GLY A 135 -3.04 -7.38 0.11
CA GLY A 135 -1.91 -6.61 0.61
C GLY A 135 -1.99 -6.34 2.10
N LEU A 136 -3.16 -5.92 2.59
CA LEU A 136 -3.37 -5.67 4.02
C LEU A 136 -3.21 -6.94 4.85
N GLU A 137 -3.66 -8.09 4.35
CA GLU A 137 -3.49 -9.36 5.03
C GLU A 137 -2.01 -9.78 5.09
N GLU A 138 -1.26 -9.53 4.02
CA GLU A 138 0.17 -9.79 3.99
C GLU A 138 0.93 -8.88 4.96
N ASP A 139 0.54 -7.62 5.08
CA ASP A 139 1.08 -6.70 6.08
C ASP A 139 0.75 -7.14 7.50
N ARG A 140 -0.49 -7.60 7.72
CA ARG A 140 -0.90 -8.15 9.03
C ARG A 140 -0.04 -9.33 9.43
N ILE A 141 0.20 -10.26 8.53
CA ILE A 141 1.04 -11.43 8.77
C ILE A 141 2.46 -10.99 9.13
N ASP A 142 3.02 -10.05 8.39
CA ASP A 142 4.36 -9.54 8.66
C ASP A 142 4.46 -8.91 10.06
N LEU A 143 3.44 -8.16 10.45
CA LEU A 143 3.39 -7.47 11.73
C LEU A 143 3.06 -8.40 12.91
N GLU A 144 2.05 -9.25 12.76
CA GLU A 144 1.55 -10.08 13.87
C GLU A 144 2.26 -11.42 13.98
N GLU A 145 2.61 -12.04 12.85
CA GLU A 145 3.12 -13.41 12.84
C GLU A 145 4.64 -13.48 12.60
N ARG A 146 5.20 -12.55 11.82
CA ARG A 146 6.65 -12.48 11.57
C ARG A 146 7.39 -11.53 12.51
N GLY A 147 6.64 -10.77 13.32
CA GLY A 147 7.20 -9.96 14.39
C GLY A 147 7.97 -8.72 13.94
N TYR A 148 7.56 -8.06 12.85
CA TYR A 148 8.17 -6.79 12.47
C TYR A 148 8.25 -5.83 13.66
N GLY A 149 9.41 -5.19 13.84
CA GLY A 149 9.61 -4.20 14.90
C GLY A 149 9.57 -4.78 16.31
N ALA A 150 9.46 -6.11 16.47
CA ALA A 150 9.71 -6.75 17.75
C ALA A 150 11.19 -6.51 18.08
N ALA A 151 11.43 -5.97 19.28
CA ALA A 151 12.79 -5.74 19.71
C ALA A 151 13.57 -7.06 19.62
N THR A 152 14.50 -7.13 18.69
CA THR A 152 15.57 -8.10 18.82
C THR A 152 16.34 -7.68 20.05
N ALA A 153 16.05 -8.36 21.12
CA ALA A 153 16.85 -8.22 22.30
C ALA A 153 18.31 -8.47 21.96
#